data_22820d33cec298961421c3fc31d073dd
#
_entry.id   22820d33cec298961421c3fc31d073dd
#
_cell.length_a   1.000
_cell.length_b   1.000
_cell.length_c   1.000
_cell.angle_alpha   90.00
_cell.angle_beta   90.00
_cell.angle_gamma   90.00
#
_symmetry.space_group_name_H-M   'P 1'
#
loop_
_entity.id
_entity.type
_entity.pdbx_description
1 polymer ?
#
loop_
_entity_poly.entity_id
_entity_poly.type
_entity_poly.pdbx_seq_one_letter_code
_entity_poly.pdbx_strand_id
1 'polypeptide(L)'
;MEFGVFDHLDRYGGALADYYEDRLKIAEAYDRAGFHAYHLAEHHSTPLGMAPSPSVFLAAVAERTRRLRFGPLVWPMPLHHPLRLIEEICMLDQLSGGRLDIGFGRGAAPIELEYYGVAPQDAQEIYAEAVELVIKGLTHKVLDFKGRRFSFSGVPMELEPLQKPHPPIWYGLHAPESAERAARRGLNVVSLDPTNEARLAIERYRTIWRQVHAPASALPKLGLGRFIVVAPSDAAALAKARRAYLVWHESFTHLFRRHGRAQSHPRPASFDLLTERGQGIAGSPATVAEFLARELSATGCNYVVGQFAFGDLTLTESLQSIGLFASEVMPLLRAKAAVGAKEMAGVAAHGRR
;
A
#
# COMPACT_ATOMS: atom_id res chain seq x y z
N MET A 1 3.48 8.48 15.15
CA MET A 1 3.65 8.21 13.71
C MET A 1 3.91 6.74 13.53
N GLU A 2 3.27 6.11 12.54
CA GLU A 2 3.43 4.71 12.18
C GLU A 2 4.06 4.58 10.79
N PHE A 3 4.61 3.40 10.50
CA PHE A 3 5.35 3.11 9.27
C PHE A 3 4.87 1.78 8.71
N GLY A 4 4.63 1.73 7.43
CA GLY A 4 4.28 0.52 6.70
C GLY A 4 5.23 0.26 5.54
N VAL A 5 4.94 -0.81 4.85
CA VAL A 5 5.70 -1.28 3.70
C VAL A 5 4.77 -1.49 2.53
N PHE A 6 5.24 -1.18 1.32
CA PHE A 6 4.61 -1.59 0.08
C PHE A 6 5.58 -2.46 -0.72
N ASP A 7 5.12 -3.60 -1.18
CA ASP A 7 5.95 -4.55 -1.91
C ASP A 7 5.20 -5.03 -3.16
N HIS A 8 5.91 -5.06 -4.29
CA HIS A 8 5.40 -5.66 -5.51
C HIS A 8 5.73 -7.15 -5.62
N LEU A 9 6.66 -7.66 -4.83
CA LEU A 9 7.34 -8.92 -5.08
C LEU A 9 7.87 -9.00 -6.54
N ASP A 10 8.53 -7.95 -6.99
CA ASP A 10 9.15 -7.95 -8.32
C ASP A 10 10.36 -8.88 -8.35
N ARG A 11 10.48 -9.63 -9.43
CA ARG A 11 11.49 -10.68 -9.53
C ARG A 11 12.77 -10.20 -10.19
N TYR A 12 13.89 -10.56 -9.55
CA TYR A 12 15.20 -10.53 -10.15
C TYR A 12 15.90 -11.89 -9.98
N GLY A 13 16.13 -12.62 -11.09
CA GLY A 13 16.95 -13.83 -11.14
C GLY A 13 16.68 -14.92 -10.09
N GLY A 14 17.50 -15.96 -10.09
CA GLY A 14 17.51 -17.00 -9.08
C GLY A 14 16.34 -18.00 -9.10
N ALA A 15 16.38 -18.96 -8.18
CA ALA A 15 15.29 -19.92 -7.98
C ALA A 15 14.11 -19.23 -7.27
N LEU A 16 12.89 -19.55 -7.73
CA LEU A 16 11.69 -18.88 -7.19
C LEU A 16 11.39 -19.28 -5.74
N ALA A 17 11.73 -20.52 -5.36
CA ALA A 17 11.54 -20.98 -3.98
C ALA A 17 12.42 -20.17 -3.00
N ASP A 18 13.70 -19.96 -3.34
CA ASP A 18 14.63 -19.18 -2.51
C ASP A 18 14.18 -17.72 -2.44
N TYR A 19 13.68 -17.18 -3.56
CA TYR A 19 13.14 -15.82 -3.60
C TYR A 19 11.96 -15.64 -2.65
N TYR A 20 11.00 -16.57 -2.62
CA TYR A 20 9.87 -16.49 -1.68
C TYR A 20 10.34 -16.60 -0.23
N GLU A 21 11.28 -17.51 0.07
CA GLU A 21 11.83 -17.63 1.41
C GLU A 21 12.53 -16.33 1.85
N ASP A 22 13.30 -15.69 0.97
CA ASP A 22 13.94 -14.42 1.26
C ASP A 22 12.93 -13.30 1.51
N ARG A 23 11.83 -13.22 0.73
CA ARG A 23 10.77 -12.25 0.97
C ARG A 23 10.02 -12.50 2.28
N LEU A 24 9.84 -13.75 2.69
CA LEU A 24 9.28 -14.08 4.01
C LEU A 24 10.23 -13.68 5.16
N LYS A 25 11.55 -13.89 5.02
CA LYS A 25 12.55 -13.37 5.99
C LYS A 25 12.52 -11.85 6.10
N ILE A 26 12.29 -11.16 4.98
CA ILE A 26 12.12 -9.70 4.97
C ILE A 26 10.84 -9.31 5.72
N ALA A 27 9.72 -10.02 5.52
CA ALA A 27 8.47 -9.79 6.26
C ALA A 27 8.65 -9.98 7.77
N GLU A 28 9.39 -11.03 8.19
CA GLU A 28 9.78 -11.22 9.59
C GLU A 28 10.63 -10.06 10.13
N ALA A 29 11.54 -9.52 9.31
CA ALA A 29 12.35 -8.36 9.71
C ALA A 29 11.47 -7.12 9.93
N TYR A 30 10.46 -6.88 9.09
CA TYR A 30 9.48 -5.80 9.31
C TYR A 30 8.70 -6.00 10.62
N ASP A 31 8.27 -7.23 10.92
CA ASP A 31 7.58 -7.54 12.18
C ASP A 31 8.46 -7.25 13.40
N ARG A 32 9.71 -7.75 13.38
CA ARG A 32 10.68 -7.50 14.47
C ARG A 32 11.02 -6.01 14.63
N ALA A 33 11.12 -5.28 13.53
CA ALA A 33 11.44 -3.87 13.49
C ALA A 33 10.27 -2.95 13.92
N GLY A 34 9.06 -3.49 14.10
CA GLY A 34 7.90 -2.76 14.56
C GLY A 34 7.25 -1.89 13.50
N PHE A 35 7.28 -2.31 12.24
CA PHE A 35 6.43 -1.75 11.19
C PHE A 35 4.96 -2.07 11.50
N HIS A 36 4.07 -1.18 11.09
CA HIS A 36 2.63 -1.32 11.34
C HIS A 36 1.98 -2.33 10.40
N ALA A 37 2.23 -2.21 9.09
CA ALA A 37 1.61 -3.08 8.10
C ALA A 37 2.52 -3.32 6.89
N TYR A 38 2.33 -4.51 6.29
CA TYR A 38 2.91 -4.95 5.03
C TYR A 38 1.81 -4.98 3.97
N HIS A 39 1.94 -4.12 2.96
CA HIS A 39 0.99 -4.00 1.85
C HIS A 39 1.58 -4.64 0.60
N LEU A 40 0.87 -5.59 0.02
CA LEU A 40 1.29 -6.36 -1.14
C LEU A 40 0.51 -5.96 -2.39
N ALA A 41 1.22 -5.68 -3.49
CA ALA A 41 0.60 -5.45 -4.78
C ALA A 41 0.18 -6.78 -5.44
N GLU A 42 -0.87 -6.72 -6.28
CA GLU A 42 -1.25 -7.81 -7.18
C GLU A 42 -1.01 -7.42 -8.63
N HIS A 43 -0.19 -8.21 -9.31
CA HIS A 43 0.10 -8.11 -10.74
C HIS A 43 0.15 -9.49 -11.38
N HIS A 44 -0.19 -9.57 -12.68
CA HIS A 44 -0.36 -10.82 -13.39
C HIS A 44 0.51 -10.90 -14.64
N SER A 45 1.10 -12.08 -14.90
CA SER A 45 1.86 -12.39 -16.12
C SER A 45 3.01 -11.40 -16.40
N THR A 46 3.61 -10.88 -15.36
CA THR A 46 4.68 -9.88 -15.40
C THR A 46 5.74 -10.15 -14.34
N PRO A 47 7.02 -9.85 -14.58
CA PRO A 47 8.03 -9.90 -13.54
C PRO A 47 7.82 -8.86 -12.42
N LEU A 48 6.89 -7.92 -12.57
CA LEU A 48 6.56 -6.94 -11.53
C LEU A 48 5.91 -7.57 -10.29
N GLY A 49 5.16 -8.67 -10.46
CA GLY A 49 4.45 -9.30 -9.34
C GLY A 49 4.56 -10.82 -9.36
N MET A 50 5.37 -11.37 -8.45
CA MET A 50 5.48 -12.82 -8.24
C MET A 50 4.49 -13.36 -7.21
N ALA A 51 3.56 -12.53 -6.73
CA ALA A 51 2.42 -12.92 -5.91
C ALA A 51 1.09 -12.62 -6.62
N PRO A 52 0.80 -13.30 -7.75
CA PRO A 52 -0.44 -13.08 -8.52
C PRO A 52 -1.69 -13.53 -7.76
N SER A 53 -1.54 -14.23 -6.66
CA SER A 53 -2.57 -14.50 -5.66
C SER A 53 -2.05 -13.99 -4.31
N PRO A 54 -2.33 -12.72 -3.95
CA PRO A 54 -1.89 -12.16 -2.68
C PRO A 54 -2.31 -13.00 -1.48
N SER A 55 -3.52 -13.56 -1.48
CA SER A 55 -4.03 -14.40 -0.40
C SER A 55 -3.11 -15.57 -0.06
N VAL A 56 -2.49 -16.20 -1.07
CA VAL A 56 -1.57 -17.33 -0.88
C VAL A 56 -0.28 -16.88 -0.17
N PHE A 57 0.35 -15.79 -0.64
CA PHE A 57 1.57 -15.28 -0.03
C PHE A 57 1.31 -14.67 1.36
N LEU A 58 0.21 -13.94 1.51
CA LEU A 58 -0.17 -13.32 2.77
C LEU A 58 -0.54 -14.35 3.86
N ALA A 59 -1.05 -15.53 3.50
CA ALA A 59 -1.22 -16.63 4.45
C ALA A 59 0.14 -17.09 5.03
N ALA A 60 1.18 -17.18 4.19
CA ALA A 60 2.53 -17.50 4.65
C ALA A 60 3.10 -16.36 5.52
N VAL A 61 2.87 -15.10 5.17
CA VAL A 61 3.26 -13.93 6.01
C VAL A 61 2.56 -13.98 7.37
N ALA A 62 1.27 -14.35 7.41
CA ALA A 62 0.50 -14.47 8.65
C ALA A 62 1.14 -15.46 9.63
N GLU A 63 1.58 -16.61 9.13
CA GLU A 63 2.24 -17.65 9.95
C GLU A 63 3.65 -17.28 10.39
N ARG A 64 4.39 -16.52 9.58
CA ARG A 64 5.78 -16.10 9.85
C ARG A 64 5.88 -14.87 10.74
N THR A 65 4.80 -14.11 10.94
CA THR A 65 4.78 -12.85 11.70
C THR A 65 3.82 -12.92 12.89
N ARG A 66 3.94 -12.02 13.88
CA ARG A 66 3.10 -12.03 15.09
C ARG A 66 2.36 -10.73 15.35
N ARG A 67 2.92 -9.59 14.96
CA ARG A 67 2.37 -8.24 15.23
C ARG A 67 2.09 -7.47 13.96
N LEU A 68 2.85 -7.73 12.90
CA LEU A 68 2.73 -7.06 11.62
C LEU A 68 1.33 -7.28 11.06
N ARG A 69 0.60 -6.19 10.84
CA ARG A 69 -0.61 -6.24 10.02
C ARG A 69 -0.20 -6.44 8.57
N PHE A 70 -1.08 -6.96 7.75
CA PHE A 70 -0.78 -7.19 6.34
C PHE A 70 -2.05 -7.16 5.51
N GLY A 71 -1.91 -6.93 4.22
CA GLY A 71 -3.02 -7.00 3.28
C GLY A 71 -2.62 -6.62 1.87
N PRO A 72 -3.48 -6.88 0.90
CA PRO A 72 -3.25 -6.42 -0.46
C PRO A 72 -3.44 -4.89 -0.54
N LEU A 73 -2.64 -4.27 -1.38
CA LEU A 73 -2.83 -2.90 -1.79
C LEU A 73 -2.55 -2.82 -3.30
N VAL A 74 -3.48 -3.34 -4.07
CA VAL A 74 -4.87 -3.74 -3.75
C VAL A 74 -5.22 -5.08 -4.43
N TRP A 75 -6.33 -5.73 -4.06
CA TRP A 75 -7.00 -6.69 -4.94
C TRP A 75 -7.64 -5.92 -6.10
N PRO A 76 -7.32 -6.21 -7.36
CA PRO A 76 -8.04 -5.69 -8.54
C PRO A 76 -9.40 -6.41 -8.67
N MET A 77 -10.43 -5.84 -8.07
CA MET A 77 -11.75 -6.45 -7.93
C MET A 77 -12.34 -7.05 -9.21
N PRO A 78 -12.09 -6.49 -10.42
CA PRO A 78 -12.56 -7.09 -11.65
C PRO A 78 -11.98 -8.46 -11.98
N LEU A 79 -10.87 -8.85 -11.34
CA LEU A 79 -10.20 -10.14 -11.53
C LEU A 79 -10.66 -11.21 -10.53
N HIS A 80 -11.46 -10.82 -9.52
CA HIS A 80 -11.87 -11.71 -8.43
C HIS A 80 -13.37 -12.01 -8.47
N HIS A 81 -13.72 -13.28 -8.21
CA HIS A 81 -15.10 -13.60 -7.91
C HIS A 81 -15.44 -13.15 -6.48
N PRO A 82 -16.39 -12.22 -6.28
CA PRO A 82 -16.56 -11.54 -4.99
C PRO A 82 -16.94 -12.49 -3.84
N LEU A 83 -17.75 -13.53 -4.09
CA LEU A 83 -18.10 -14.51 -3.05
C LEU A 83 -16.86 -15.27 -2.56
N ARG A 84 -15.99 -15.73 -3.49
CA ARG A 84 -14.74 -16.38 -3.11
C ARG A 84 -13.81 -15.46 -2.33
N LEU A 85 -13.74 -14.20 -2.73
CA LEU A 85 -12.92 -13.21 -2.03
C LEU A 85 -13.40 -12.94 -0.60
N ILE A 86 -14.71 -12.95 -0.35
CA ILE A 86 -15.27 -12.86 1.01
C ILE A 86 -14.77 -14.01 1.87
N GLU A 87 -14.79 -15.24 1.35
CA GLU A 87 -14.31 -16.43 2.07
C GLU A 87 -12.81 -16.34 2.38
N GLU A 88 -11.98 -15.91 1.41
CA GLU A 88 -10.53 -15.70 1.59
C GLU A 88 -10.24 -14.61 2.64
N ILE A 89 -10.97 -13.50 2.62
CA ILE A 89 -10.88 -12.43 3.63
C ILE A 89 -11.18 -12.98 5.03
N CYS A 90 -12.28 -13.71 5.18
CA CYS A 90 -12.64 -14.29 6.47
C CYS A 90 -11.58 -15.27 6.98
N MET A 91 -11.08 -16.15 6.12
CA MET A 91 -10.03 -17.12 6.46
C MET A 91 -8.74 -16.41 6.89
N LEU A 92 -8.23 -15.46 6.11
CA LEU A 92 -7.00 -14.72 6.41
C LEU A 92 -7.12 -13.92 7.70
N ASP A 93 -8.27 -13.30 7.95
CA ASP A 93 -8.49 -12.53 9.16
C ASP A 93 -8.53 -13.42 10.41
N GLN A 94 -9.20 -14.57 10.35
CA GLN A 94 -9.24 -15.56 11.42
C GLN A 94 -7.85 -16.18 11.67
N LEU A 95 -7.16 -16.65 10.63
CA LEU A 95 -5.84 -17.28 10.73
C LEU A 95 -4.79 -16.31 11.30
N SER A 96 -4.90 -15.02 11.00
CA SER A 96 -3.96 -14.00 11.48
C SER A 96 -4.30 -13.43 12.87
N GLY A 97 -5.43 -13.82 13.46
CA GLY A 97 -5.89 -13.21 14.72
C GLY A 97 -6.26 -11.73 14.57
N GLY A 98 -6.88 -11.36 13.45
CA GLY A 98 -7.36 -9.98 13.20
C GLY A 98 -6.28 -9.00 12.74
N ARG A 99 -5.20 -9.48 12.12
CA ARG A 99 -4.15 -8.61 11.57
C ARG A 99 -4.32 -8.28 10.09
N LEU A 100 -5.36 -8.80 9.44
CA LEU A 100 -5.64 -8.50 8.04
C LEU A 100 -6.11 -7.05 7.87
N ASP A 101 -5.58 -6.37 6.86
CA ASP A 101 -6.14 -5.18 6.21
C ASP A 101 -6.62 -5.56 4.81
N ILE A 102 -7.64 -4.88 4.27
CA ILE A 102 -8.17 -5.19 2.94
C ILE A 102 -8.05 -3.99 2.03
N GLY A 103 -7.48 -4.16 0.85
CA GLY A 103 -7.35 -3.12 -0.14
C GLY A 103 -8.08 -3.46 -1.42
N PHE A 104 -8.91 -2.57 -1.92
CA PHE A 104 -9.68 -2.76 -3.14
C PHE A 104 -9.32 -1.77 -4.22
N GLY A 105 -9.12 -2.24 -5.46
CA GLY A 105 -8.81 -1.43 -6.61
C GLY A 105 -9.52 -1.88 -7.88
N ARG A 106 -9.48 -1.00 -8.87
CA ARG A 106 -10.01 -1.28 -10.19
C ARG A 106 -9.07 -2.14 -11.05
N GLY A 107 -7.79 -2.18 -10.68
CA GLY A 107 -6.71 -2.66 -11.54
C GLY A 107 -6.02 -1.50 -12.27
N ALA A 108 -4.70 -1.48 -12.24
CA ALA A 108 -3.89 -0.40 -12.81
C ALA A 108 -3.44 -0.68 -14.25
N ALA A 109 -3.32 -1.95 -14.65
CA ALA A 109 -2.84 -2.37 -15.96
C ALA A 109 -3.98 -2.93 -16.81
N PRO A 110 -4.46 -2.20 -17.83
CA PRO A 110 -5.50 -2.69 -18.73
C PRO A 110 -5.19 -4.04 -19.40
N ILE A 111 -3.90 -4.29 -19.66
CA ILE A 111 -3.41 -5.54 -20.26
C ILE A 111 -3.70 -6.74 -19.35
N GLU A 112 -3.52 -6.58 -18.04
CA GLU A 112 -3.82 -7.64 -17.05
C GLU A 112 -5.32 -7.95 -17.03
N LEU A 113 -6.19 -6.94 -17.09
CA LEU A 113 -7.64 -7.13 -17.18
C LEU A 113 -8.02 -7.93 -18.43
N GLU A 114 -7.44 -7.60 -19.57
CA GLU A 114 -7.69 -8.29 -20.85
C GLU A 114 -7.27 -9.76 -20.82
N TYR A 115 -6.17 -10.12 -20.11
CA TYR A 115 -5.77 -11.53 -19.94
C TYR A 115 -6.82 -12.37 -19.21
N TYR A 116 -7.61 -11.75 -18.35
CA TYR A 116 -8.71 -12.38 -17.60
C TYR A 116 -10.08 -12.17 -18.28
N GLY A 117 -10.11 -11.70 -19.52
CA GLY A 117 -11.34 -11.51 -20.29
C GLY A 117 -12.18 -10.33 -19.82
N VAL A 118 -11.59 -9.41 -19.03
CA VAL A 118 -12.29 -8.20 -18.57
C VAL A 118 -11.98 -7.04 -19.51
N ALA A 119 -13.01 -6.47 -20.11
CA ALA A 119 -12.87 -5.28 -20.93
C ALA A 119 -12.53 -4.07 -20.02
N PRO A 120 -11.45 -3.31 -20.30
CA PRO A 120 -11.02 -2.20 -19.43
C PRO A 120 -12.08 -1.14 -19.14
N GLN A 121 -13.00 -0.89 -20.10
CA GLN A 121 -14.12 0.03 -19.94
C GLN A 121 -15.15 -0.44 -18.90
N ASP A 122 -15.28 -1.74 -18.68
CA ASP A 122 -16.21 -2.33 -17.71
C ASP A 122 -15.63 -2.36 -16.28
N ALA A 123 -14.33 -2.21 -16.14
CA ALA A 123 -13.62 -2.40 -14.89
C ALA A 123 -14.12 -1.51 -13.74
N GLN A 124 -14.55 -0.28 -14.04
CA GLN A 124 -15.05 0.64 -13.02
C GLN A 124 -16.42 0.20 -12.47
N GLU A 125 -17.28 -0.29 -13.34
CA GLU A 125 -18.61 -0.80 -12.95
C GLU A 125 -18.48 -2.08 -12.12
N ILE A 126 -17.66 -3.04 -12.60
CA ILE A 126 -17.40 -4.29 -11.90
C ILE A 126 -16.78 -4.02 -10.53
N TYR A 127 -15.79 -3.13 -10.45
CA TYR A 127 -15.17 -2.71 -9.19
C TYR A 127 -16.19 -2.18 -8.18
N ALA A 128 -17.06 -1.25 -8.61
CA ALA A 128 -18.00 -0.61 -7.71
C ALA A 128 -19.02 -1.64 -7.14
N GLU A 129 -19.55 -2.50 -8.00
CA GLU A 129 -20.52 -3.53 -7.62
C GLU A 129 -19.88 -4.62 -6.75
N ALA A 130 -18.68 -5.08 -7.11
CA ALA A 130 -17.96 -6.10 -6.35
C ALA A 130 -17.58 -5.63 -4.95
N VAL A 131 -17.15 -4.38 -4.79
CA VAL A 131 -16.84 -3.81 -3.46
C VAL A 131 -18.08 -3.74 -2.58
N GLU A 132 -19.21 -3.28 -3.11
CA GLU A 132 -20.48 -3.24 -2.37
C GLU A 132 -20.90 -4.64 -1.91
N LEU A 133 -20.84 -5.60 -2.81
CA LEU A 133 -21.16 -6.99 -2.55
C LEU A 133 -20.26 -7.60 -1.46
N VAL A 134 -18.94 -7.38 -1.57
CA VAL A 134 -17.98 -7.89 -0.57
C VAL A 134 -18.24 -7.29 0.81
N ILE A 135 -18.45 -5.98 0.92
CA ILE A 135 -18.77 -5.35 2.20
C ILE A 135 -20.07 -5.94 2.78
N LYS A 136 -21.09 -6.14 1.94
CA LYS A 136 -22.35 -6.75 2.38
C LYS A 136 -22.14 -8.18 2.88
N GLY A 137 -21.39 -9.01 2.15
CA GLY A 137 -21.10 -10.39 2.55
C GLY A 137 -20.27 -10.50 3.85
N LEU A 138 -19.35 -9.54 4.11
CA LEU A 138 -18.59 -9.50 5.35
C LEU A 138 -19.42 -9.06 6.58
N THR A 139 -20.58 -8.42 6.37
CA THR A 139 -21.36 -7.79 7.45
C THR A 139 -22.73 -8.43 7.70
N HIS A 140 -23.19 -9.34 6.86
CA HIS A 140 -24.52 -9.98 6.97
C HIS A 140 -24.38 -11.50 7.07
N LYS A 141 -25.32 -12.15 7.74
CA LYS A 141 -25.38 -13.61 7.86
C LYS A 141 -25.96 -14.31 6.61
N VAL A 142 -26.71 -13.58 5.82
CA VAL A 142 -27.27 -14.06 4.54
C VAL A 142 -26.99 -13.00 3.51
N LEU A 143 -26.42 -13.42 2.39
CA LEU A 143 -26.13 -12.55 1.27
C LEU A 143 -27.27 -12.61 0.24
N ASP A 144 -28.03 -11.53 0.17
CA ASP A 144 -28.93 -11.20 -0.92
C ASP A 144 -28.38 -9.97 -1.64
N PHE A 145 -28.08 -10.11 -2.92
CA PHE A 145 -27.52 -9.04 -3.73
C PHE A 145 -28.07 -9.11 -5.15
N LYS A 146 -28.55 -8.01 -5.68
CA LYS A 146 -29.05 -7.90 -7.05
C LYS A 146 -28.39 -6.71 -7.73
N GLY A 147 -27.31 -6.97 -8.45
CA GLY A 147 -26.62 -6.01 -9.28
C GLY A 147 -26.80 -6.31 -10.77
N ARG A 148 -26.02 -5.61 -11.57
CA ARG A 148 -25.98 -5.80 -13.02
C ARG A 148 -25.06 -6.94 -13.44
N ARG A 149 -23.96 -7.11 -12.71
CA ARG A 149 -22.91 -8.11 -12.97
C ARG A 149 -23.02 -9.31 -12.07
N PHE A 150 -23.46 -9.12 -10.82
CA PHE A 150 -23.58 -10.18 -9.82
C PHE A 150 -24.98 -10.24 -9.25
N SER A 151 -25.48 -11.45 -9.04
CA SER A 151 -26.77 -11.67 -8.38
C SER A 151 -26.68 -12.90 -7.49
N PHE A 152 -27.07 -12.73 -6.22
CA PHE A 152 -27.08 -13.79 -5.21
C PHE A 152 -28.36 -13.69 -4.42
N SER A 153 -28.93 -14.84 -4.04
CA SER A 153 -30.15 -14.88 -3.22
C SER A 153 -30.03 -15.97 -2.17
N GLY A 154 -30.23 -15.59 -0.91
CA GLY A 154 -30.26 -16.51 0.21
C GLY A 154 -28.93 -17.26 0.47
N VAL A 155 -27.77 -16.70 0.08
CA VAL A 155 -26.47 -17.38 0.29
C VAL A 155 -26.07 -17.27 1.78
N PRO A 156 -25.96 -18.40 2.50
CA PRO A 156 -25.54 -18.35 3.90
C PRO A 156 -24.05 -17.98 3.99
N MET A 157 -23.73 -16.99 4.82
CA MET A 157 -22.35 -16.58 5.08
C MET A 157 -21.87 -17.28 6.36
N GLU A 158 -21.40 -18.54 6.21
CA GLU A 158 -20.92 -19.36 7.32
C GLU A 158 -19.61 -18.84 7.91
N LEU A 159 -18.75 -18.23 7.09
CA LEU A 159 -17.54 -17.58 7.54
C LEU A 159 -17.79 -16.12 7.84
N GLU A 160 -17.20 -15.63 8.93
CA GLU A 160 -17.20 -14.22 9.26
C GLU A 160 -15.79 -13.73 9.64
N PRO A 161 -15.47 -12.45 9.38
CA PRO A 161 -14.20 -11.90 9.81
C PRO A 161 -14.14 -11.78 11.34
N LEU A 162 -12.94 -11.90 11.91
CA LEU A 162 -12.70 -11.66 13.33
C LEU A 162 -12.89 -10.18 13.68
N GLN A 163 -12.40 -9.29 12.82
CA GLN A 163 -12.53 -7.84 12.96
C GLN A 163 -13.94 -7.38 12.56
N LYS A 164 -14.55 -6.54 13.39
CA LYS A 164 -15.93 -6.04 13.16
C LYS A 164 -15.94 -4.54 12.90
N PRO A 165 -16.77 -4.07 11.96
CA PRO A 165 -17.71 -4.84 11.11
C PRO A 165 -17.00 -5.64 10.00
N HIS A 166 -15.77 -5.29 9.68
CA HIS A 166 -14.86 -5.91 8.69
C HIS A 166 -13.43 -5.42 8.94
N PRO A 167 -12.38 -6.04 8.37
CA PRO A 167 -11.01 -5.52 8.41
C PRO A 167 -10.92 -4.08 7.90
N PRO A 168 -9.92 -3.28 8.36
CA PRO A 168 -9.70 -1.92 7.87
C PRO A 168 -9.50 -1.88 6.35
N ILE A 169 -10.14 -0.91 5.68
CA ILE A 169 -10.10 -0.80 4.22
C ILE A 169 -9.05 0.22 3.80
N TRP A 170 -8.27 -0.15 2.78
CA TRP A 170 -7.26 0.68 2.13
C TRP A 170 -7.63 0.96 0.67
N TYR A 171 -7.22 2.14 0.20
CA TYR A 171 -7.45 2.58 -1.17
C TYR A 171 -6.20 3.26 -1.74
N GLY A 172 -5.82 2.90 -2.98
CA GLY A 172 -4.80 3.59 -3.74
C GLY A 172 -5.30 4.95 -4.23
N LEU A 173 -4.62 6.02 -3.85
CA LEU A 173 -5.05 7.39 -4.09
C LEU A 173 -4.22 8.04 -5.20
N HIS A 174 -4.88 8.49 -6.29
CA HIS A 174 -4.22 9.11 -7.44
C HIS A 174 -4.82 10.47 -7.85
N ALA A 175 -6.02 10.81 -7.39
CA ALA A 175 -6.71 12.02 -7.82
C ALA A 175 -7.61 12.62 -6.72
N PRO A 176 -7.85 13.96 -6.71
CA PRO A 176 -8.71 14.61 -5.73
C PRO A 176 -10.14 14.04 -5.67
N GLU A 177 -10.70 13.61 -6.80
CA GLU A 177 -12.06 13.03 -6.86
C GLU A 177 -12.12 11.67 -6.15
N SER A 178 -11.05 10.88 -6.26
CA SER A 178 -10.94 9.62 -5.52
C SER A 178 -10.71 9.85 -4.03
N ALA A 179 -10.01 10.93 -3.66
CA ALA A 179 -9.81 11.36 -2.29
C ALA A 179 -11.13 11.71 -1.60
N GLU A 180 -12.03 12.40 -2.29
CA GLU A 180 -13.35 12.71 -1.75
C GLU A 180 -14.16 11.45 -1.41
N ARG A 181 -14.22 10.49 -2.35
CA ARG A 181 -14.93 9.21 -2.12
C ARG A 181 -14.33 8.43 -0.95
N ALA A 182 -13.00 8.38 -0.84
CA ALA A 182 -12.31 7.70 0.24
C ALA A 182 -12.57 8.38 1.59
N ALA A 183 -12.52 9.71 1.66
CA ALA A 183 -12.76 10.48 2.87
C ALA A 183 -14.19 10.30 3.41
N ARG A 184 -15.20 10.35 2.53
CA ARG A 184 -16.61 10.13 2.93
C ARG A 184 -16.85 8.76 3.54
N ARG A 185 -16.08 7.75 3.13
CA ARG A 185 -16.16 6.36 3.61
C ARG A 185 -15.21 6.07 4.77
N GLY A 186 -14.37 7.01 5.18
CA GLY A 186 -13.39 6.81 6.25
C GLY A 186 -12.29 5.80 5.92
N LEU A 187 -11.90 5.68 4.64
CA LEU A 187 -10.90 4.70 4.21
C LEU A 187 -9.47 5.17 4.52
N ASN A 188 -8.60 4.24 4.87
CA ASN A 188 -7.16 4.47 4.80
C ASN A 188 -6.73 4.61 3.34
N VAL A 189 -5.76 5.47 3.07
CA VAL A 189 -5.29 5.71 1.70
C VAL A 189 -3.76 5.68 1.61
N VAL A 190 -3.25 5.35 0.42
CA VAL A 190 -1.82 5.49 0.09
C VAL A 190 -1.69 6.14 -1.28
N SER A 191 -0.87 7.20 -1.37
CA SER A 191 -0.43 7.77 -2.64
C SER A 191 1.04 7.44 -2.89
N LEU A 192 1.33 6.94 -4.08
CA LEU A 192 2.67 6.71 -4.64
C LEU A 192 3.06 7.82 -5.63
N ASP A 193 2.22 8.84 -5.77
CA ASP A 193 2.40 9.91 -6.75
C ASP A 193 3.47 10.92 -6.32
N PRO A 194 3.96 11.76 -7.24
CA PRO A 194 4.83 12.88 -6.91
C PRO A 194 4.27 13.75 -5.78
N THR A 195 5.15 14.46 -5.08
CA THR A 195 4.79 15.23 -3.89
C THR A 195 3.62 16.19 -4.10
N ASN A 196 3.59 16.90 -5.24
CA ASN A 196 2.53 17.87 -5.50
C ASN A 196 1.17 17.23 -5.73
N GLU A 197 1.10 16.14 -6.51
CA GLU A 197 -0.14 15.41 -6.74
C GLU A 197 -0.65 14.76 -5.45
N ALA A 198 0.25 14.13 -4.68
CA ALA A 198 -0.08 13.58 -3.37
C ALA A 198 -0.64 14.64 -2.43
N ARG A 199 -0.01 15.84 -2.38
CA ARG A 199 -0.48 16.97 -1.57
C ARG A 199 -1.91 17.38 -1.92
N LEU A 200 -2.20 17.60 -3.20
CA LEU A 200 -3.55 18.00 -3.65
C LEU A 200 -4.62 16.97 -3.26
N ALA A 201 -4.32 15.70 -3.45
CA ALA A 201 -5.25 14.63 -3.09
C ALA A 201 -5.47 14.52 -1.57
N ILE A 202 -4.40 14.65 -0.77
CA ILE A 202 -4.48 14.61 0.69
C ILE A 202 -5.17 15.83 1.27
N GLU A 203 -4.94 17.03 0.74
CA GLU A 203 -5.66 18.24 1.12
C GLU A 203 -7.17 18.10 0.86
N ARG A 204 -7.55 17.53 -0.30
CA ARG A 204 -8.96 17.25 -0.61
C ARG A 204 -9.55 16.25 0.39
N TYR A 205 -8.82 15.15 0.67
CA TYR A 205 -9.24 14.16 1.67
C TYR A 205 -9.51 14.82 3.03
N ARG A 206 -8.55 15.58 3.55
CA ARG A 206 -8.66 16.26 4.86
C ARG A 206 -9.80 17.29 4.91
N THR A 207 -10.05 17.98 3.81
CA THR A 207 -11.14 18.95 3.70
C THR A 207 -12.50 18.25 3.81
N ILE A 208 -12.71 17.19 3.02
CA ILE A 208 -13.95 16.42 3.05
C ILE A 208 -14.12 15.70 4.39
N TRP A 209 -13.03 15.12 4.94
CA TRP A 209 -13.08 14.48 6.26
C TRP A 209 -13.67 15.39 7.33
N ARG A 210 -13.17 16.62 7.42
CA ARG A 210 -13.67 17.62 8.40
C ARG A 210 -15.12 18.02 8.18
N GLN A 211 -15.64 17.91 6.96
CA GLN A 211 -17.03 18.26 6.64
C GLN A 211 -18.02 17.14 7.00
N VAL A 212 -17.62 15.87 6.91
CA VAL A 212 -18.56 14.74 6.98
C VAL A 212 -18.41 13.89 8.24
N HIS A 213 -17.30 14.03 8.97
CA HIS A 213 -17.05 13.27 10.21
C HIS A 213 -17.04 14.18 11.43
N ALA A 214 -17.38 13.63 12.60
CA ALA A 214 -17.36 14.38 13.85
C ALA A 214 -15.93 14.88 14.17
N PRO A 215 -15.80 16.08 14.78
CA PRO A 215 -14.48 16.66 15.08
C PRO A 215 -13.57 15.78 15.95
N ALA A 216 -14.16 14.91 16.79
CA ALA A 216 -13.44 13.95 17.64
C ALA A 216 -13.07 12.64 16.91
N SER A 217 -13.50 12.44 15.66
CA SER A 217 -13.18 11.23 14.91
C SER A 217 -11.70 11.17 14.59
N ALA A 218 -11.08 10.02 14.84
CA ALA A 218 -9.69 9.79 14.51
C ALA A 218 -9.49 9.79 12.99
N LEU A 219 -8.56 10.62 12.51
CA LEU A 219 -8.21 10.66 11.09
C LEU A 219 -7.62 9.32 10.65
N PRO A 220 -8.11 8.72 9.56
CA PRO A 220 -7.52 7.53 8.99
C PRO A 220 -6.04 7.71 8.61
N LYS A 221 -5.38 6.60 8.27
CA LYS A 221 -3.99 6.66 7.77
C LYS A 221 -3.98 7.23 6.37
N LEU A 222 -3.25 8.33 6.21
CA LEU A 222 -3.00 9.02 4.95
C LEU A 222 -1.55 8.73 4.56
N GLY A 223 -1.36 7.68 3.77
CA GLY A 223 -0.06 7.11 3.47
C GLY A 223 0.67 7.81 2.34
N LEU A 224 1.97 7.96 2.52
CA LEU A 224 2.92 8.44 1.53
C LEU A 224 3.86 7.30 1.16
N GLY A 225 3.72 6.73 -0.05
CA GLY A 225 4.54 5.64 -0.54
C GLY A 225 5.81 6.14 -1.23
N ARG A 226 6.98 5.65 -0.80
CA ARG A 226 8.30 6.06 -1.33
C ARG A 226 9.24 4.87 -1.45
N PHE A 227 10.06 4.84 -2.50
CA PHE A 227 11.21 3.96 -2.57
C PHE A 227 12.27 4.43 -1.58
N ILE A 228 12.78 3.54 -0.73
CA ILE A 228 13.69 3.91 0.36
C ILE A 228 14.87 2.95 0.40
N VAL A 229 16.08 3.49 0.31
CA VAL A 229 17.31 2.74 0.57
C VAL A 229 18.12 3.48 1.61
N VAL A 230 18.38 2.83 2.74
CA VAL A 230 19.20 3.37 3.81
C VAL A 230 20.52 2.61 3.89
N ALA A 231 21.62 3.34 3.92
CA ALA A 231 22.96 2.77 4.11
C ALA A 231 23.80 3.69 5.00
N PRO A 232 24.99 3.26 5.47
CA PRO A 232 25.84 4.08 6.32
C PRO A 232 26.26 5.43 5.71
N SER A 233 26.25 5.56 4.37
CA SER A 233 26.54 6.81 3.67
C SER A 233 25.61 7.03 2.50
N ASP A 234 25.41 8.28 2.11
CA ASP A 234 24.59 8.66 0.96
C ASP A 234 25.08 8.03 -0.35
N ALA A 235 26.39 8.03 -0.56
CA ALA A 235 26.99 7.44 -1.76
C ALA A 235 26.72 5.93 -1.86
N ALA A 236 26.84 5.18 -0.77
CA ALA A 236 26.57 3.74 -0.74
C ALA A 236 25.08 3.43 -0.96
N ALA A 237 24.18 4.22 -0.39
CA ALA A 237 22.75 4.06 -0.58
C ALA A 237 22.34 4.37 -2.02
N LEU A 238 22.84 5.47 -2.58
CA LEU A 238 22.49 5.92 -3.94
C LEU A 238 22.99 4.94 -5.00
N ALA A 239 24.18 4.37 -4.83
CA ALA A 239 24.70 3.34 -5.74
C ALA A 239 23.77 2.11 -5.80
N LYS A 240 23.31 1.61 -4.65
CA LYS A 240 22.35 0.50 -4.55
C LYS A 240 21.00 0.86 -5.17
N ALA A 241 20.47 2.02 -4.84
CA ALA A 241 19.16 2.47 -5.31
C ALA A 241 19.12 2.65 -6.84
N ARG A 242 20.15 3.27 -7.44
CA ARG A 242 20.26 3.46 -8.88
C ARG A 242 20.28 2.12 -9.62
N ARG A 243 21.07 1.15 -9.16
CA ARG A 243 21.14 -0.19 -9.71
C ARG A 243 19.78 -0.90 -9.62
N ALA A 244 19.24 -1.01 -8.44
CA ALA A 244 18.03 -1.77 -8.19
C ALA A 244 16.79 -1.17 -8.85
N TYR A 245 16.69 0.16 -8.89
CA TYR A 245 15.55 0.82 -9.50
C TYR A 245 15.46 0.59 -11.01
N LEU A 246 16.58 0.50 -11.72
CA LEU A 246 16.58 0.16 -13.15
C LEU A 246 15.95 -1.20 -13.40
N VAL A 247 16.31 -2.21 -12.59
CA VAL A 247 15.74 -3.56 -12.68
C VAL A 247 14.25 -3.56 -12.36
N TRP A 248 13.84 -2.84 -11.30
CA TRP A 248 12.43 -2.68 -10.97
C TRP A 248 11.66 -1.96 -12.09
N HIS A 249 12.21 -0.90 -12.66
CA HIS A 249 11.58 -0.14 -13.74
C HIS A 249 11.41 -0.97 -15.02
N GLU A 250 12.34 -1.87 -15.32
CA GLU A 250 12.18 -2.84 -16.40
C GLU A 250 11.00 -3.78 -16.17
N SER A 251 10.84 -4.30 -14.94
CA SER A 251 9.71 -5.13 -14.54
C SER A 251 8.39 -4.35 -14.61
N PHE A 252 8.37 -3.12 -14.11
CA PHE A 252 7.21 -2.22 -14.14
C PHE A 252 6.74 -1.88 -15.56
N THR A 253 7.68 -1.71 -16.50
CA THR A 253 7.35 -1.37 -17.89
C THR A 253 7.14 -2.60 -18.79
N HIS A 254 7.40 -3.81 -18.29
CA HIS A 254 7.47 -5.05 -19.06
C HIS A 254 6.26 -5.28 -19.98
N LEU A 255 5.04 -5.30 -19.42
CA LEU A 255 3.82 -5.55 -20.21
C LEU A 255 3.57 -4.44 -21.24
N PHE A 256 3.76 -3.19 -20.85
CA PHE A 256 3.53 -2.04 -21.73
C PHE A 256 4.47 -2.08 -22.92
N ARG A 257 5.77 -2.37 -22.70
CA ARG A 257 6.75 -2.55 -23.80
C ARG A 257 6.40 -3.74 -24.66
N ARG A 258 6.04 -4.89 -24.06
CA ARG A 258 5.68 -6.11 -24.78
C ARG A 258 4.50 -5.90 -25.72
N HIS A 259 3.53 -5.09 -25.34
CA HIS A 259 2.31 -4.81 -26.08
C HIS A 259 2.33 -3.49 -26.87
N GLY A 260 3.44 -2.74 -26.84
CA GLY A 260 3.54 -1.45 -27.52
C GLY A 260 2.54 -0.40 -27.03
N ARG A 261 2.18 -0.44 -25.73
CA ARG A 261 1.20 0.47 -25.12
C ARG A 261 1.85 1.50 -24.20
N ALA A 262 1.26 2.70 -24.14
CA ALA A 262 1.65 3.73 -23.18
C ALA A 262 1.11 3.40 -21.77
N GLN A 263 1.88 3.78 -20.75
CA GLN A 263 1.46 3.68 -19.35
C GLN A 263 0.52 4.82 -18.97
N SER A 264 -0.53 4.52 -18.20
CA SER A 264 -1.42 5.55 -17.65
C SER A 264 -0.74 6.40 -16.58
N HIS A 265 0.15 5.80 -15.78
CA HIS A 265 0.88 6.45 -14.69
C HIS A 265 2.38 6.10 -14.80
N PRO A 266 3.11 6.76 -15.71
CA PRO A 266 4.50 6.45 -15.96
C PRO A 266 5.37 6.81 -14.76
N ARG A 267 6.34 5.96 -14.47
CA ARG A 267 7.39 6.23 -13.49
C ARG A 267 8.64 6.76 -14.19
N PRO A 268 9.42 7.63 -13.53
CA PRO A 268 10.70 8.07 -14.06
C PRO A 268 11.62 6.89 -14.41
N ALA A 269 12.42 7.03 -15.47
CA ALA A 269 13.31 5.97 -15.90
C ALA A 269 14.59 5.82 -15.04
N SER A 270 14.86 6.76 -14.14
CA SER A 270 16.02 6.70 -13.24
C SER A 270 15.63 7.03 -11.80
N PHE A 271 16.44 6.53 -10.86
CA PHE A 271 16.22 6.81 -9.43
C PHE A 271 16.43 8.31 -9.11
N ASP A 272 17.34 8.99 -9.80
CA ASP A 272 17.58 10.41 -9.59
C ASP A 272 16.33 11.24 -9.93
N LEU A 273 15.74 11.00 -11.09
CA LEU A 273 14.48 11.63 -11.48
C LEU A 273 13.31 11.25 -10.56
N LEU A 274 13.32 10.04 -10.03
CA LEU A 274 12.34 9.60 -9.03
C LEU A 274 12.48 10.42 -7.74
N THR A 275 13.72 10.67 -7.29
CA THR A 275 14.02 11.49 -6.11
C THR A 275 13.63 12.95 -6.32
N GLU A 276 13.91 13.53 -7.49
CA GLU A 276 13.51 14.91 -7.85
C GLU A 276 11.99 15.11 -7.77
N ARG A 277 11.21 14.08 -8.08
CA ARG A 277 9.74 14.10 -7.96
C ARG A 277 9.23 13.78 -6.54
N GLY A 278 10.12 13.58 -5.58
CA GLY A 278 9.77 13.22 -4.23
C GLY A 278 9.28 11.78 -4.04
N GLN A 279 9.44 10.89 -5.05
CA GLN A 279 8.91 9.52 -5.03
C GLN A 279 9.89 8.49 -4.49
N GLY A 280 11.13 8.87 -4.19
CA GLY A 280 12.14 7.98 -3.63
C GLY A 280 13.27 8.73 -2.96
N ILE A 281 13.98 8.04 -2.07
CA ILE A 281 15.16 8.54 -1.37
C ILE A 281 16.15 7.41 -1.12
N ALA A 282 17.42 7.72 -1.31
CA ALA A 282 18.52 6.87 -0.89
C ALA A 282 19.56 7.72 -0.16
N GLY A 283 19.96 7.30 1.03
CA GLY A 283 20.91 8.07 1.83
C GLY A 283 21.24 7.43 3.17
N SER A 284 22.05 8.16 3.93
CA SER A 284 22.28 7.91 5.36
C SER A 284 20.97 8.08 6.15
N PRO A 285 20.87 7.54 7.35
CA PRO A 285 19.69 7.71 8.20
C PRO A 285 19.28 9.18 8.36
N ALA A 286 20.22 10.09 8.51
CA ALA A 286 19.96 11.52 8.65
C ALA A 286 19.33 12.10 7.38
N THR A 287 19.92 11.84 6.21
CA THR A 287 19.41 12.27 4.90
C THR A 287 18.00 11.77 4.64
N VAL A 288 17.74 10.48 4.92
CA VAL A 288 16.43 9.86 4.74
C VAL A 288 15.39 10.45 5.70
N ALA A 289 15.74 10.66 6.96
CA ALA A 289 14.85 11.26 7.95
C ALA A 289 14.50 12.71 7.62
N GLU A 290 15.45 13.49 7.12
CA GLU A 290 15.21 14.87 6.70
C GLU A 290 14.28 14.93 5.49
N PHE A 291 14.54 14.12 4.45
CA PHE A 291 13.69 14.02 3.28
C PHE A 291 12.26 13.66 3.65
N LEU A 292 12.06 12.57 4.41
CA LEU A 292 10.72 12.12 4.79
C LEU A 292 9.98 13.13 5.67
N ALA A 293 10.67 13.82 6.57
CA ALA A 293 10.06 14.87 7.38
C ALA A 293 9.55 16.03 6.51
N ARG A 294 10.32 16.45 5.51
CA ARG A 294 9.92 17.47 4.55
C ARG A 294 8.72 17.01 3.72
N GLU A 295 8.74 15.80 3.18
CA GLU A 295 7.66 15.21 2.39
C GLU A 295 6.35 15.10 3.20
N LEU A 296 6.42 14.62 4.44
CA LEU A 296 5.26 14.54 5.33
C LEU A 296 4.67 15.92 5.64
N SER A 297 5.53 16.92 5.88
CA SER A 297 5.10 18.30 6.09
C SER A 297 4.44 18.88 4.83
N ALA A 298 5.03 18.66 3.66
CA ALA A 298 4.55 19.18 2.39
C ALA A 298 3.21 18.55 1.96
N THR A 299 3.03 17.23 2.18
CA THR A 299 1.84 16.50 1.74
C THR A 299 0.73 16.46 2.78
N GLY A 300 1.05 16.65 4.06
CA GLY A 300 0.11 16.45 5.16
C GLY A 300 -0.22 14.99 5.44
N CYS A 301 0.54 14.04 4.91
CA CYS A 301 0.41 12.62 5.25
C CYS A 301 0.78 12.35 6.72
N ASN A 302 0.22 11.27 7.29
CA ASN A 302 0.45 10.85 8.69
C ASN A 302 1.02 9.42 8.80
N TYR A 303 1.28 8.77 7.67
CA TYR A 303 1.75 7.40 7.57
C TYR A 303 2.77 7.28 6.43
N VAL A 304 3.95 6.73 6.72
CA VAL A 304 4.99 6.47 5.69
C VAL A 304 4.89 5.02 5.24
N VAL A 305 4.91 4.81 3.94
CA VAL A 305 4.89 3.46 3.33
C VAL A 305 6.15 3.29 2.49
N GLY A 306 7.14 2.57 3.03
CA GLY A 306 8.42 2.38 2.37
C GLY A 306 8.44 1.18 1.43
N GLN A 307 9.07 1.31 0.27
CA GLN A 307 9.47 0.20 -0.59
C GLN A 307 10.97 -0.04 -0.36
N PHE A 308 11.31 -1.08 0.42
CA PHE A 308 12.70 -1.39 0.86
C PHE A 308 13.32 -2.56 0.11
N ALA A 309 12.51 -3.36 -0.60
CA ALA A 309 12.94 -4.54 -1.31
C ALA A 309 12.40 -4.48 -2.75
N PHE A 310 13.24 -4.12 -3.70
CA PHE A 310 12.87 -3.96 -5.11
C PHE A 310 14.06 -4.20 -6.03
N GLY A 311 13.78 -4.56 -7.27
CA GLY A 311 14.79 -4.84 -8.29
C GLY A 311 15.76 -5.93 -7.86
N ASP A 312 17.04 -5.64 -7.96
CA ASP A 312 18.12 -6.56 -7.60
C ASP A 312 18.72 -6.34 -6.20
N LEU A 313 18.00 -5.62 -5.31
CA LEU A 313 18.42 -5.56 -3.91
C LEU A 313 18.47 -6.96 -3.32
N THR A 314 19.64 -7.32 -2.83
CA THR A 314 19.83 -8.62 -2.16
C THR A 314 19.12 -8.66 -0.82
N LEU A 315 18.86 -9.86 -0.28
CA LEU A 315 18.34 -10.04 1.08
C LEU A 315 19.16 -9.25 2.11
N THR A 316 20.49 -9.33 2.04
CA THR A 316 21.39 -8.63 2.96
C THR A 316 21.27 -7.11 2.85
N GLU A 317 21.21 -6.57 1.64
CA GLU A 317 21.04 -5.13 1.42
C GLU A 317 19.69 -4.62 1.93
N SER A 318 18.62 -5.38 1.68
CA SER A 318 17.28 -5.06 2.16
C SER A 318 17.19 -5.11 3.68
N LEU A 319 17.73 -6.16 4.33
CA LEU A 319 17.75 -6.28 5.78
C LEU A 319 18.58 -5.18 6.45
N GLN A 320 19.71 -4.80 5.87
CA GLN A 320 20.53 -3.68 6.36
C GLN A 320 19.75 -2.36 6.28
N SER A 321 19.11 -2.08 5.15
CA SER A 321 18.31 -0.87 4.95
C SER A 321 17.13 -0.79 5.94
N ILE A 322 16.41 -1.90 6.12
CA ILE A 322 15.31 -2.02 7.09
C ILE A 322 15.79 -1.79 8.52
N GLY A 323 16.91 -2.41 8.89
CA GLY A 323 17.51 -2.25 10.22
C GLY A 323 17.89 -0.81 10.54
N LEU A 324 18.61 -0.13 9.65
CA LEU A 324 18.97 1.29 9.78
C LEU A 324 17.74 2.20 9.81
N PHE A 325 16.75 1.93 8.96
CA PHE A 325 15.49 2.69 8.98
C PHE A 325 14.78 2.58 10.34
N ALA A 326 14.66 1.36 10.86
CA ALA A 326 13.98 1.12 12.12
C ALA A 326 14.73 1.71 13.33
N SER A 327 16.04 1.53 13.39
CA SER A 327 16.85 1.95 14.56
C SER A 327 17.15 3.44 14.59
N GLU A 328 17.24 4.10 13.43
CA GLU A 328 17.71 5.48 13.34
C GLU A 328 16.69 6.43 12.71
N VAL A 329 16.03 6.06 11.60
CA VAL A 329 15.11 6.97 10.90
C VAL A 329 13.77 7.07 11.63
N MET A 330 13.15 5.94 12.03
CA MET A 330 11.85 5.95 12.72
C MET A 330 11.86 6.79 14.00
N PRO A 331 12.88 6.70 14.92
CA PRO A 331 12.93 7.53 16.11
C PRO A 331 13.02 9.03 15.79
N LEU A 332 13.82 9.42 14.80
CA LEU A 332 13.95 10.81 14.38
C LEU A 332 12.64 11.39 13.88
N LEU A 333 11.90 10.63 13.06
CA LEU A 333 10.60 11.06 12.54
C LEU A 333 9.53 11.13 13.63
N ARG A 334 9.54 10.19 14.59
CA ARG A 334 8.61 10.22 15.73
C ARG A 334 8.88 11.43 16.63
N ALA A 335 10.15 11.76 16.88
CA ALA A 335 10.52 12.94 17.65
C ALA A 335 10.06 14.25 16.99
N LYS A 336 10.31 14.41 15.68
CA LYS A 336 9.84 15.58 14.91
C LYS A 336 8.32 15.71 14.91
N ALA A 337 7.58 14.60 14.75
CA ALA A 337 6.11 14.61 14.81
C ALA A 337 5.57 15.03 16.20
N ALA A 338 6.25 14.64 17.28
CA ALA A 338 5.85 15.04 18.64
C ALA A 338 6.06 16.53 18.92
N VAL A 339 7.13 17.12 18.39
CA VAL A 339 7.37 18.57 18.48
C VAL A 339 6.31 19.37 17.75
N GLY A 340 6.03 19.02 16.48
CA GLY A 340 5.00 19.71 15.68
C GLY A 340 3.60 19.61 16.29
N ALA A 341 3.25 18.50 16.92
CA ALA A 341 1.97 18.34 17.63
C ALA A 341 1.86 19.28 18.85
N LYS A 342 2.96 19.47 19.59
CA LYS A 342 2.99 20.40 20.75
C LYS A 342 2.86 21.87 20.32
N GLU A 343 3.52 22.26 19.25
CA GLU A 343 3.44 23.63 18.71
C GLU A 343 2.03 23.96 18.23
N MET A 344 1.37 23.05 17.51
CA MET A 344 -0.03 23.22 17.09
C MET A 344 -1.01 23.31 18.28
N ALA A 345 -0.81 22.54 19.32
CA ALA A 345 -1.63 22.60 20.53
C ALA A 345 -1.43 23.91 21.29
N GLY A 346 -0.20 24.45 21.33
CA GLY A 346 0.13 25.75 21.92
C GLY A 346 -0.55 26.92 21.20
N VAL A 347 -0.53 26.91 19.86
CA VAL A 347 -1.19 27.94 19.05
C VAL A 347 -2.73 27.91 19.22
N ALA A 348 -3.33 26.73 19.28
CA ALA A 348 -4.76 26.56 19.50
C ALA A 348 -5.21 27.04 20.90
N ALA A 349 -4.35 26.94 21.92
CA ALA A 349 -4.62 27.44 23.28
C ALA A 349 -4.51 28.98 23.37
N HIS A 350 -3.67 29.62 22.59
CA HIS A 350 -3.50 31.09 22.57
C HIS A 350 -4.56 31.79 21.72
N GLY A 351 -5.14 31.16 20.73
CA GLY A 351 -6.19 31.72 19.88
C GLY A 351 -7.61 31.69 20.48
N ARG A 352 -7.77 31.18 21.71
CA ARG A 352 -9.04 31.16 22.45
C ARG A 352 -9.11 32.15 23.64
N ARG A 353 -8.17 33.06 23.71
CA ARG A 353 -8.20 34.16 24.70
C ARG A 353 -8.62 35.48 24.07
#